data_671bbc30286664235e2eccae1fddf966
#
_entry.id   671bbc30286664235e2eccae1fddf966
#
_cell.length_a   1.000
_cell.length_b   1.000
_cell.length_c   1.000
_cell.angle_alpha   90.00
_cell.angle_beta   90.00
_cell.angle_gamma   90.00
#
_symmetry.space_group_name_H-M   'P 1'
#
loop_
_entity.id
_entity.type
_entity.pdbx_description
1 polymer ?
#
loop_
_entity_poly.entity_id
_entity_poly.type
_entity_poly.pdbx_seq_one_letter_code
_entity_poly.pdbx_strand_id
1 'polypeptide(L)'
;MKKELNHPLINFGKTGVLIINLGTPDSTGWLDIRKYLKEFLSDRRVIEVNPILWKIILNVFILNLRPSKTAKAYKEIWMKDKNMSPLKHYTENQAKKLSKLIGNEERIIDFALRYGNPS
;
A
#
# COMPACT_ATOMS: atom_id res chain seq x y z
N MET A 1 -4.68 -16.91 35.76
CA MET A 1 -5.00 -17.14 34.34
C MET A 1 -5.22 -18.63 34.12
N LYS A 2 -6.45 -19.08 33.92
CA LYS A 2 -6.73 -20.49 33.59
C LYS A 2 -6.18 -20.75 32.18
N LYS A 3 -5.18 -21.61 32.07
CA LYS A 3 -4.73 -22.17 30.80
C LYS A 3 -5.90 -22.95 30.21
N GLU A 4 -6.44 -22.53 29.07
CA GLU A 4 -7.38 -23.37 28.33
C GLU A 4 -6.62 -24.62 27.87
N LEU A 5 -7.01 -25.74 28.38
CA LEU A 5 -6.37 -27.06 28.17
C LEU A 5 -6.42 -27.56 26.71
N ASN A 6 -7.12 -26.86 25.83
CA ASN A 6 -7.32 -27.23 24.42
C ASN A 6 -6.65 -26.28 23.40
N HIS A 7 -5.80 -25.40 23.84
CA HIS A 7 -5.05 -24.55 22.90
C HIS A 7 -3.83 -25.34 22.36
N PRO A 8 -3.65 -25.41 21.02
CA PRO A 8 -2.44 -26.04 20.48
C PRO A 8 -1.21 -25.33 21.03
N LEU A 9 -0.16 -26.10 21.29
CA LEU A 9 1.13 -25.58 21.75
C LEU A 9 1.61 -24.50 20.74
N ILE A 10 1.73 -23.27 21.23
CA ILE A 10 2.30 -22.18 20.44
C ILE A 10 3.80 -22.45 20.35
N ASN A 11 4.25 -22.93 19.19
CA ASN A 11 5.66 -22.92 18.87
C ASN A 11 6.12 -21.48 18.80
N PHE A 12 7.01 -21.08 19.68
CA PHE A 12 7.66 -19.78 19.65
C PHE A 12 8.61 -19.72 18.44
N GLY A 13 8.04 -19.51 17.25
CA GLY A 13 8.78 -19.22 16.03
C GLY A 13 9.11 -17.74 15.93
N LYS A 14 9.63 -17.33 14.78
CA LYS A 14 9.87 -15.93 14.46
C LYS A 14 8.55 -15.16 14.41
N THR A 15 8.53 -13.96 14.97
CA THR A 15 7.38 -13.05 14.92
C THR A 15 7.57 -12.06 13.77
N GLY A 16 6.60 -12.00 12.86
CA GLY A 16 6.55 -10.99 11.83
C GLY A 16 5.69 -9.80 12.27
N VAL A 17 6.21 -8.59 12.12
CA VAL A 17 5.47 -7.34 12.31
C VAL A 17 5.36 -6.64 10.95
N LEU A 18 4.15 -6.51 10.44
CA LEU A 18 3.88 -5.89 9.15
C LEU A 18 3.20 -4.54 9.34
N ILE A 19 3.86 -3.48 8.90
CA ILE A 19 3.27 -2.14 8.83
C ILE A 19 2.55 -2.00 7.50
N ILE A 20 1.26 -1.69 7.54
CA ILE A 20 0.43 -1.55 6.34
C ILE A 20 -0.04 -0.11 6.22
N ASN A 21 0.08 0.46 5.03
CA ASN A 21 -0.48 1.76 4.69
C ASN A 21 -1.28 1.68 3.38
N LEU A 22 -2.01 2.76 3.06
CA LEU A 22 -2.93 2.80 1.93
C LEU A 22 -2.24 2.50 0.60
N GLY A 23 -1.22 3.24 0.27
CA GLY A 23 -0.48 3.04 -0.96
C GLY A 23 -0.25 4.30 -1.78
N THR A 24 0.51 4.13 -2.84
CA THR A 24 0.97 5.21 -3.71
C THR A 24 1.40 4.63 -5.06
N PRO A 25 1.38 5.39 -6.16
CA PRO A 25 1.94 4.92 -7.42
C PRO A 25 3.45 4.73 -7.36
N ASP A 26 3.98 3.87 -8.22
CA ASP A 26 5.42 3.57 -8.28
C ASP A 26 6.25 4.74 -8.83
N SER A 27 5.67 5.52 -9.74
CA SER A 27 6.26 6.73 -10.28
C SER A 27 5.18 7.76 -10.64
N THR A 28 5.61 8.93 -11.08
CA THR A 28 4.71 9.98 -11.58
C THR A 28 4.42 9.85 -13.08
N GLY A 29 4.89 8.78 -13.72
CA GLY A 29 4.59 8.46 -15.10
C GLY A 29 3.12 8.13 -15.32
N TRP A 30 2.60 8.45 -16.50
CA TRP A 30 1.18 8.25 -16.85
C TRP A 30 0.72 6.80 -16.67
N LEU A 31 1.54 5.83 -17.08
CA LEU A 31 1.22 4.40 -16.98
C LEU A 31 1.16 3.93 -15.52
N ASP A 32 2.11 4.34 -14.69
CA ASP A 32 2.16 3.96 -13.28
C ASP A 32 1.00 4.58 -12.50
N ILE A 33 0.67 5.83 -12.78
CA ILE A 33 -0.50 6.50 -12.23
C ILE A 33 -1.79 5.79 -12.66
N ARG A 34 -1.91 5.44 -13.94
CA ARG A 34 -3.08 4.73 -14.47
C ARG A 34 -3.25 3.36 -13.80
N LYS A 35 -2.15 2.62 -13.65
CA LYS A 35 -2.14 1.32 -12.97
C LYS A 35 -2.60 1.45 -11.51
N TYR A 36 -2.06 2.41 -10.79
CA TYR A 36 -2.43 2.70 -9.41
C TYR A 36 -3.91 3.10 -9.28
N LEU A 37 -4.40 3.99 -10.12
CA LEU A 37 -5.80 4.39 -10.13
C LEU A 37 -6.73 3.23 -10.46
N LYS A 38 -6.36 2.37 -11.38
CA LYS A 38 -7.14 1.18 -11.72
C LYS A 38 -7.25 0.23 -10.52
N GLU A 39 -6.15 -0.05 -9.85
CA GLU A 39 -6.13 -0.91 -8.67
C GLU A 39 -6.97 -0.32 -7.54
N PHE A 40 -6.76 0.96 -7.22
CA PHE A 40 -7.45 1.67 -6.16
C PHE A 40 -8.96 1.82 -6.42
N LEU A 41 -9.34 2.27 -7.59
CA LEU A 41 -10.74 2.53 -7.95
C LEU A 41 -11.53 1.27 -8.36
N SER A 42 -10.86 0.15 -8.58
CA SER A 42 -11.51 -1.14 -8.81
C SER A 42 -11.89 -1.86 -7.52
N ASP A 43 -11.40 -1.41 -6.39
CA ASP A 43 -11.74 -2.02 -5.11
C ASP A 43 -13.15 -1.64 -4.69
N ARG A 44 -14.01 -2.64 -4.51
CA ARG A 44 -15.41 -2.46 -4.10
C ARG A 44 -15.56 -1.83 -2.73
N ARG A 45 -14.53 -1.90 -1.89
CA ARG A 45 -14.51 -1.25 -0.57
C ARG A 45 -14.30 0.26 -0.68
N VAL A 46 -13.72 0.72 -1.78
CA VAL A 46 -13.50 2.14 -2.07
C VAL A 46 -14.71 2.73 -2.81
N ILE A 47 -15.23 2.01 -3.80
CA ILE A 47 -16.32 2.46 -4.66
C ILE A 47 -17.49 1.47 -4.58
N GLU A 48 -18.56 1.88 -3.95
CA GLU A 48 -19.80 1.13 -3.77
C GLU A 48 -20.84 1.45 -4.86
N VAL A 49 -20.51 1.18 -6.11
CA VAL A 49 -21.40 1.39 -7.27
C VAL A 49 -21.62 0.05 -7.96
N ASN A 50 -22.67 -0.04 -8.81
CA ASN A 50 -22.91 -1.21 -9.63
C ASN A 50 -21.62 -1.62 -10.36
N PRO A 51 -21.10 -2.86 -10.17
CA PRO A 51 -19.81 -3.27 -10.68
C PRO A 51 -19.67 -3.17 -12.20
N ILE A 52 -20.73 -3.50 -12.94
CA ILE A 52 -20.74 -3.49 -14.41
C ILE A 52 -20.67 -2.05 -14.93
N LEU A 53 -21.54 -1.19 -14.41
CA LEU A 53 -21.57 0.23 -14.77
C LEU A 53 -20.27 0.93 -14.41
N TRP A 54 -19.75 0.68 -13.21
CA TRP A 54 -18.50 1.25 -12.74
C TRP A 54 -17.30 0.82 -13.57
N LYS A 55 -17.24 -0.45 -13.95
CA LYS A 55 -16.18 -0.98 -14.81
C LYS A 55 -16.12 -0.25 -16.15
N ILE A 56 -17.26 0.04 -16.74
CA ILE A 56 -17.34 0.81 -18.00
C ILE A 56 -16.87 2.24 -17.78
N ILE A 57 -17.39 2.92 -16.77
CA ILE A 57 -17.01 4.32 -16.45
C ILE A 57 -15.52 4.42 -16.14
N LEU A 58 -14.99 3.52 -15.33
CA LEU A 58 -13.59 3.49 -14.95
C LEU A 58 -12.68 3.31 -16.16
N ASN A 59 -12.88 2.27 -16.95
CA ASN A 59 -11.97 1.93 -18.05
C ASN A 59 -12.09 2.86 -19.26
N VAL A 60 -13.28 3.38 -19.55
CA VAL A 60 -13.50 4.24 -20.73
C VAL A 60 -13.18 5.72 -20.43
N PHE A 61 -13.64 6.22 -19.28
CA PHE A 61 -13.53 7.65 -18.98
C PHE A 61 -12.40 7.95 -17.98
N ILE A 62 -12.45 7.39 -16.80
CA ILE A 62 -11.56 7.78 -15.70
C ILE A 62 -10.10 7.43 -15.99
N LEU A 63 -9.81 6.21 -16.43
CA LEU A 63 -8.44 5.76 -16.69
C LEU A 63 -7.80 6.37 -17.95
N ASN A 64 -8.57 7.02 -18.80
CA ASN A 64 -8.05 7.74 -19.96
C ASN A 64 -7.87 9.23 -19.72
N LEU A 65 -8.69 9.84 -18.87
CA LEU A 65 -8.71 11.28 -18.65
C LEU A 65 -8.02 11.71 -17.35
N ARG A 66 -8.16 10.94 -16.30
CA ARG A 66 -7.67 11.31 -14.96
C ARG A 66 -6.18 11.10 -14.70
N PRO A 67 -5.48 10.13 -15.30
CA PRO A 67 -4.07 9.89 -14.98
C PRO A 67 -3.17 11.10 -15.19
N SER A 68 -3.38 11.90 -16.23
CA SER A 68 -2.58 13.10 -16.49
C SER A 68 -2.71 14.15 -15.38
N LYS A 69 -3.93 14.41 -14.92
CA LYS A 69 -4.21 15.35 -13.83
C LYS A 69 -3.66 14.84 -12.50
N THR A 70 -3.85 13.56 -12.22
CA THR A 70 -3.34 12.92 -11.01
C THR A 70 -1.80 12.87 -11.02
N ALA A 71 -1.18 12.57 -12.16
CA ALA A 71 0.27 12.59 -12.30
C ALA A 71 0.86 13.98 -11.99
N LYS A 72 0.22 15.03 -12.45
CA LYS A 72 0.63 16.42 -12.15
C LYS A 72 0.59 16.70 -10.65
N ALA A 73 -0.48 16.29 -9.96
CA ALA A 73 -0.59 16.46 -8.51
C ALA A 73 0.49 15.67 -7.75
N TYR A 74 0.76 14.43 -8.15
CA TYR A 74 1.84 13.64 -7.54
C TYR A 74 3.24 14.22 -7.80
N LYS A 75 3.49 14.82 -8.96
CA LYS A 75 4.77 15.49 -9.25
C LYS A 75 5.06 16.66 -8.30
N GLU A 76 4.04 17.35 -7.84
CA GLU A 76 4.18 18.46 -6.90
C GLU A 76 4.66 18.03 -5.51
N ILE A 77 4.27 16.84 -5.08
CA ILE A 77 4.63 16.29 -3.75
C ILE A 77 5.74 15.23 -3.80
N TRP A 78 6.15 14.80 -4.99
CA TRP A 78 7.12 13.73 -5.15
C TRP A 78 8.49 14.11 -4.62
N MET A 79 9.07 13.22 -3.81
CA MET A 79 10.43 13.42 -3.27
C MET A 79 11.45 13.05 -4.34
N LYS A 80 11.95 14.06 -5.07
CA LYS A 80 12.85 13.88 -6.22
C LYS A 80 14.18 13.23 -5.85
N ASP A 81 14.72 13.57 -4.69
CA ASP A 81 15.97 13.02 -4.16
C ASP A 81 15.86 11.53 -3.83
N LYS A 82 14.70 11.06 -3.43
CA LYS A 82 14.42 9.68 -3.05
C LYS A 82 13.64 8.90 -4.11
N ASN A 83 13.15 9.59 -5.11
CA ASN A 83 12.32 9.04 -6.19
C ASN A 83 11.12 8.21 -5.67
N MET A 84 10.43 8.74 -4.69
CA MET A 84 9.23 8.13 -4.11
C MET A 84 8.27 9.16 -3.53
N SER A 85 7.03 8.75 -3.29
CA SER A 85 6.07 9.60 -2.60
C SER A 85 6.39 9.73 -1.11
N PRO A 86 5.97 10.82 -0.46
CA PRO A 86 6.12 10.96 0.99
C PRO A 86 5.50 9.82 1.79
N LEU A 87 4.32 9.34 1.38
CA LEU A 87 3.65 8.22 2.06
C LEU A 87 4.52 6.97 2.10
N LYS A 88 5.10 6.57 0.98
CA LYS A 88 6.00 5.41 0.91
C LYS A 88 7.26 5.63 1.72
N HIS A 89 7.87 6.81 1.59
CA HIS A 89 9.09 7.17 2.31
C HIS A 89 8.90 7.08 3.82
N TYR A 90 7.85 7.69 4.35
CA TYR A 90 7.58 7.66 5.79
C TYR A 90 7.17 6.27 6.28
N THR A 91 6.42 5.51 5.52
CA THR A 91 6.07 4.13 5.87
C THR A 91 7.31 3.24 5.95
N GLU A 92 8.19 3.34 4.98
CA GLU A 92 9.47 2.63 4.97
C GLU A 92 10.35 3.02 6.16
N ASN A 93 10.44 4.31 6.47
CA ASN A 93 11.19 4.79 7.62
C ASN A 93 10.61 4.32 8.96
N GLN A 94 9.29 4.27 9.09
CA GLN A 94 8.63 3.71 10.27
C GLN A 94 9.03 2.25 10.48
N ALA A 95 9.02 1.44 9.42
CA ALA A 95 9.46 0.06 9.48
C ALA A 95 10.93 -0.07 9.87
N LYS A 96 11.82 0.73 9.27
CA LYS A 96 13.25 0.75 9.60
C LYS A 96 13.52 1.15 11.05
N LYS A 97 12.88 2.20 11.54
CA LYS A 97 13.03 2.67 12.91
C LYS A 97 12.50 1.67 13.92
N LEU A 98 11.35 1.08 13.65
CA LEU A 98 10.77 0.04 14.50
C LEU A 98 11.67 -1.20 14.52
N SER A 99 12.23 -1.59 13.38
CA SER A 99 13.19 -2.70 13.28
C SER A 99 14.43 -2.46 14.14
N LYS A 100 14.94 -1.22 14.20
CA LYS A 100 16.08 -0.86 15.07
C LYS A 100 15.73 -0.95 16.56
N LEU A 101 14.49 -0.66 16.93
CA LEU A 101 14.06 -0.66 18.33
C LEU A 101 13.74 -2.07 18.85
N ILE A 102 13.03 -2.88 18.07
CA ILE A 102 12.50 -4.17 18.52
C ILE A 102 12.90 -5.35 17.63
N GLY A 103 13.51 -5.10 16.47
CA GLY A 103 13.95 -6.14 15.55
C GLY A 103 15.12 -6.93 16.11
N ASN A 104 15.11 -8.25 15.90
CA ASN A 104 16.17 -9.18 16.23
C ASN A 104 16.02 -10.44 15.38
N GLU A 105 16.76 -11.50 15.66
CA GLU A 105 16.65 -12.78 14.93
C GLU A 105 15.27 -13.42 15.03
N GLU A 106 14.50 -13.12 16.08
CA GLU A 106 13.16 -13.67 16.35
C GLU A 106 12.03 -12.75 15.86
N ARG A 107 12.33 -11.46 15.62
CA ARG A 107 11.35 -10.45 15.16
C ARG A 107 11.79 -9.79 13.88
N ILE A 108 10.97 -9.95 12.86
CA ILE A 108 11.18 -9.36 11.54
C ILE A 108 10.12 -8.28 11.34
N ILE A 109 10.55 -7.07 11.00
CA ILE A 109 9.66 -5.96 10.72
C ILE A 109 9.78 -5.59 9.24
N ASP A 110 8.64 -5.48 8.58
CA ASP A 110 8.56 -5.08 7.18
C ASP A 110 7.32 -4.19 6.96
N PHE A 111 7.16 -3.67 5.76
CA PHE A 111 6.00 -2.87 5.39
C PHE A 111 5.40 -3.31 4.06
N ALA A 112 4.12 -3.04 3.90
CA ALA A 112 3.39 -3.25 2.65
C ALA A 112 2.40 -2.12 2.41
N LEU A 113 2.03 -1.94 1.16
CA LEU A 113 1.02 -0.99 0.73
C LEU A 113 -0.20 -1.74 0.19
N ARG A 114 -1.39 -1.31 0.55
CA ARG A 114 -2.62 -1.93 0.04
C ARG A 114 -2.76 -1.77 -1.47
N TYR A 115 -2.31 -0.63 -1.99
CA TYR A 115 -2.28 -0.32 -3.43
C TYR A 115 -0.89 0.14 -3.82
N GLY A 116 -0.39 -0.35 -4.96
CA GLY A 116 0.99 -0.11 -5.38
C GLY A 116 1.95 -1.15 -4.81
N ASN A 117 3.22 -0.83 -4.75
CA ASN A 117 4.28 -1.75 -4.33
C ASN A 117 5.12 -1.19 -3.17
N PRO A 118 5.60 -2.05 -2.25
CA PRO A 118 5.33 -3.50 -2.12
C PRO A 118 3.91 -3.78 -1.62
N SER A 119 3.27 -4.82 -2.15
CA SER A 119 1.92 -5.23 -1.77
C SER A 119 1.90 -6.61 -1.12
#